data_8c479c67f20555afd23cf151fdcf0203
#
_entry.id   8c479c67f20555afd23cf151fdcf0203
#
_cell.length_a   1.000
_cell.length_b   1.000
_cell.length_c   1.000
_cell.angle_alpha   90.00
_cell.angle_beta   90.00
_cell.angle_gamma   90.00
#
_symmetry.space_group_name_H-M   'P 1'
#
loop_
_entity.id
_entity.type
_entity.pdbx_description
1 polymer ?
#
loop_
_entity_poly.entity_id
_entity_poly.type
_entity_poly.pdbx_seq_one_letter_code
_entity_poly.pdbx_strand_id
1 'polypeptide(L)'
;MSTDKLQQPLLVVEDDLALQKQIRWAFDQYETLTAGDRESALALVRRHSPPVVTMDLGLPPDPDSVSEGFKLLEEILVLSPETKVIC
;
A
#
# COMPACT_ATOMS: atom_id res chain seq x y z
N MET A 1 11.71 6.47 25.57
CA MET A 1 10.50 6.67 24.77
C MET A 1 10.46 5.71 23.61
N SER A 2 9.32 5.11 23.42
CA SER A 2 9.17 4.16 22.33
C SER A 2 9.00 4.89 21.00
N THR A 3 9.84 4.56 20.02
CA THR A 3 9.70 5.10 18.66
C THR A 3 8.50 4.48 17.95
N ASP A 4 7.99 3.36 18.45
CA ASP A 4 6.86 2.66 17.83
C ASP A 4 5.62 3.55 17.78
N LYS A 5 5.43 4.39 18.77
CA LYS A 5 4.29 5.30 18.82
C LYS A 5 4.34 6.39 17.75
N LEU A 6 5.55 6.65 17.23
CA LEU A 6 5.76 7.68 16.22
C LEU A 6 5.75 7.11 14.81
N GLN A 7 5.82 5.78 14.69
CA GLN A 7 5.80 5.14 13.39
C GLN A 7 4.38 5.04 12.87
N GLN A 8 4.18 5.59 11.70
CA GLN A 8 2.90 5.51 11.02
C GLN A 8 2.92 4.32 10.04
N PRO A 9 1.82 3.58 9.93
CA PRO A 9 1.76 2.52 8.93
C PRO A 9 1.77 3.12 7.52
N LEU A 10 2.60 2.55 6.68
CA LEU A 10 2.69 2.88 5.26
C LEU A 10 2.44 1.60 4.48
N LEU A 11 1.38 1.58 3.69
CA LEU A 11 1.09 0.43 2.86
C LEU A 11 1.76 0.60 1.50
N VAL A 12 2.55 -0.40 1.13
CA VAL A 12 3.23 -0.45 -0.16
C VAL A 12 2.58 -1.55 -1.00
N VAL A 13 1.91 -1.15 -2.07
CA VAL A 13 1.26 -2.11 -2.98
C VAL A 13 2.13 -2.24 -4.21
N GLU A 14 2.87 -3.34 -4.28
CA GLU A 14 3.84 -3.60 -5.32
C GLU A 14 4.02 -5.11 -5.45
N ASP A 15 3.87 -5.64 -6.66
CA ASP A 15 4.03 -7.08 -6.89
C ASP A 15 5.49 -7.53 -7.00
N ASP A 16 6.40 -6.61 -7.29
CA ASP A 16 7.83 -6.92 -7.39
C ASP A 16 8.46 -6.89 -6.00
N LEU A 17 8.93 -8.05 -5.54
CA LEU A 17 9.50 -8.18 -4.20
C LEU A 17 10.77 -7.35 -4.00
N ALA A 18 11.56 -7.18 -5.06
CA ALA A 18 12.77 -6.37 -4.97
C ALA A 18 12.41 -4.89 -4.78
N LEU A 19 11.40 -4.41 -5.48
CA LEU A 19 10.93 -3.03 -5.31
C LEU A 19 10.29 -2.84 -3.94
N GLN A 20 9.56 -3.82 -3.43
CA GLN A 20 9.04 -3.75 -2.07
C GLN A 20 10.16 -3.53 -1.06
N LYS A 21 11.26 -4.27 -1.19
CA LYS A 21 12.42 -4.12 -0.32
C LYS A 21 13.02 -2.72 -0.41
N GLN A 22 13.19 -2.22 -1.62
CA GLN A 22 13.77 -0.89 -1.82
C GLN A 22 12.92 0.20 -1.19
N ILE A 23 11.61 0.08 -1.33
CA ILE A 23 10.69 1.06 -0.75
C ILE A 23 10.72 0.99 0.77
N ARG A 24 10.75 -0.22 1.34
CA ARG A 24 10.86 -0.38 2.79
C ARG A 24 12.13 0.25 3.34
N TRP A 25 13.23 0.12 2.61
CA TRP A 25 14.50 0.74 2.99
C TRP A 25 14.42 2.26 2.95
N ALA A 26 13.78 2.79 1.91
CA ALA A 26 13.66 4.24 1.73
C ALA A 26 12.78 4.88 2.82
N PHE A 27 11.82 4.12 3.35
CA PHE A 27 10.87 4.63 4.34
C PHE A 27 10.98 3.85 5.66
N ASP A 28 12.21 3.66 6.14
CA ASP A 28 12.47 2.84 7.32
C ASP A 28 11.94 3.44 8.62
N GLN A 29 11.65 4.75 8.65
CA GLN A 29 11.01 5.38 9.79
C GLN A 29 9.51 5.09 9.88
N TYR A 30 8.94 4.47 8.86
CA TYR A 30 7.53 4.07 8.87
C TYR A 30 7.41 2.57 9.17
N GLU A 31 6.25 2.18 9.70
CA GLU A 31 5.90 0.76 9.75
C GLU A 31 5.38 0.36 8.38
N THR A 32 6.25 -0.23 7.56
CA THR A 32 5.84 -0.59 6.20
C THR A 32 5.11 -1.92 6.18
N LEU A 33 3.94 -1.88 5.54
CA LEU A 33 3.13 -3.05 5.24
C LEU A 33 3.20 -3.27 3.75
N THR A 34 3.33 -4.51 3.30
CA THR A 34 3.48 -4.79 1.87
C THR A 34 2.37 -5.69 1.38
N ALA A 35 1.90 -5.43 0.18
CA ALA A 35 0.91 -6.24 -0.50
C ALA A 35 1.27 -6.35 -1.97
N GLY A 36 1.07 -7.54 -2.53
CA GLY A 36 1.42 -7.80 -3.92
C GLY A 36 0.23 -7.81 -4.88
N ASP A 37 -0.99 -7.69 -4.36
CA ASP A 37 -2.18 -7.71 -5.18
C ASP A 37 -3.31 -6.92 -4.49
N ARG A 38 -4.43 -6.82 -5.21
CA ARG A 38 -5.58 -6.03 -4.74
C ARG A 38 -6.19 -6.59 -3.45
N GLU A 39 -6.38 -7.90 -3.39
CA GLU A 39 -7.04 -8.51 -2.23
C GLU A 39 -6.23 -8.36 -0.95
N SER A 40 -4.92 -8.63 -1.02
CA SER A 40 -4.08 -8.48 0.16
C SER A 40 -3.97 -7.03 0.60
N ALA A 41 -3.91 -6.11 -0.37
CA ALA A 41 -3.89 -4.68 -0.07
C ALA A 41 -5.17 -4.25 0.66
N LEU A 42 -6.33 -4.68 0.19
CA LEU A 42 -7.60 -4.33 0.84
C LEU A 42 -7.69 -4.89 2.25
N ALA A 43 -7.21 -6.10 2.46
CA ALA A 43 -7.19 -6.69 3.80
C ALA A 43 -6.36 -5.83 4.76
N LEU A 44 -5.21 -5.33 4.31
CA LEU A 44 -4.37 -4.47 5.13
C LEU A 44 -4.99 -3.10 5.36
N VAL A 45 -5.66 -2.55 4.36
CA VAL A 45 -6.38 -1.27 4.52
C VAL A 45 -7.48 -1.41 5.57
N ARG A 46 -8.26 -2.48 5.52
CA ARG A 46 -9.32 -2.71 6.49
C ARG A 46 -8.78 -2.89 7.90
N ARG A 47 -7.64 -3.56 8.02
CA ARG A 47 -7.07 -3.90 9.31
C ARG A 47 -6.34 -2.74 9.96
N HIS A 48 -5.58 -1.98 9.17
CA HIS A 48 -4.65 -0.98 9.70
C HIS A 48 -5.05 0.46 9.41
N SER A 49 -5.94 0.67 8.46
CA SER A 49 -6.33 2.02 8.01
C SER A 49 -5.12 2.93 7.83
N PRO A 50 -4.14 2.53 7.01
CA PRO A 50 -2.90 3.29 6.90
C PRO A 50 -3.17 4.68 6.36
N PRO A 51 -2.51 5.71 6.90
CA PRO A 51 -2.72 7.08 6.43
C PRO A 51 -2.15 7.32 5.03
N VAL A 52 -1.17 6.53 4.62
CA VAL A 52 -0.54 6.66 3.30
C VAL A 52 -0.39 5.30 2.65
N VAL A 53 -0.72 5.24 1.37
CA VAL A 53 -0.55 4.05 0.53
C VAL A 53 0.24 4.45 -0.69
N THR A 54 1.34 3.73 -0.96
CA THR A 54 2.03 3.84 -2.25
C THR A 54 1.61 2.66 -3.11
N MET A 55 1.35 2.90 -4.38
CA MET A 55 0.72 1.90 -5.23
C MET A 55 1.30 1.87 -6.62
N ASP A 56 1.60 0.65 -7.10
CA ASP A 56 1.82 0.41 -8.53
C ASP A 56 0.48 0.06 -9.17
N LEU A 57 0.11 0.77 -10.22
CA LEU A 57 -1.16 0.53 -10.91
C LEU A 57 -1.18 -0.78 -11.70
N GLY A 58 -0.02 -1.29 -12.12
CA GLY A 58 0.06 -2.55 -12.86
C GLY A 58 0.09 -3.77 -11.95
N LEU A 59 -1.06 -4.13 -11.38
CA LEU A 59 -1.17 -5.23 -10.42
C LEU A 59 -1.69 -6.52 -11.08
N PRO A 60 -1.32 -7.71 -10.52
CA PRO A 60 -1.92 -8.95 -10.98
C PRO A 60 -3.44 -8.95 -10.79
N PRO A 61 -4.21 -9.68 -11.58
CA PRO A 61 -3.75 -10.63 -12.58
C PRO A 61 -3.37 -10.02 -13.93
N ASP A 62 -3.44 -8.73 -14.08
CA ASP A 62 -3.17 -8.06 -15.35
C ASP A 62 -2.15 -6.93 -15.18
N PRO A 63 -0.86 -7.29 -15.01
CA PRO A 63 0.17 -6.28 -14.73
C PRO A 63 0.46 -5.34 -15.91
N ASP A 64 0.04 -5.70 -17.12
CA ASP A 64 0.20 -4.85 -18.30
C ASP A 64 -0.92 -3.82 -18.42
N SER A 65 -1.89 -3.85 -17.50
CA SER A 65 -3.02 -2.94 -17.48
C SER A 65 -3.07 -2.24 -16.13
N VAL A 66 -3.66 -1.05 -16.11
CA VAL A 66 -3.85 -0.31 -14.85
C VAL A 66 -5.21 -0.60 -14.21
N SER A 67 -5.99 -1.53 -14.75
CA SER A 67 -7.35 -1.76 -14.30
C SER A 67 -7.43 -2.24 -12.85
N GLU A 68 -6.56 -3.15 -12.43
CA GLU A 68 -6.57 -3.63 -11.05
C GLU A 68 -6.14 -2.54 -10.08
N GLY A 69 -5.16 -1.73 -10.47
CA GLY A 69 -4.73 -0.61 -9.64
C GLY A 69 -5.84 0.42 -9.46
N PHE A 70 -6.56 0.76 -10.54
CA PHE A 70 -7.67 1.69 -10.43
C PHE A 70 -8.83 1.15 -9.59
N LYS A 71 -9.13 -0.15 -9.71
CA LYS A 71 -10.14 -0.77 -8.86
C LYS A 71 -9.75 -0.68 -7.39
N LEU A 72 -8.49 -0.98 -7.09
CA LEU A 72 -7.99 -0.88 -5.73
C LEU A 72 -8.07 0.56 -5.22
N LEU A 73 -7.66 1.52 -6.04
CA LEU A 73 -7.73 2.94 -5.67
C LEU A 73 -9.15 3.33 -5.30
N GLU A 74 -10.13 2.98 -6.12
CA GLU A 74 -11.53 3.27 -5.84
C GLU A 74 -11.99 2.65 -4.53
N GLU A 75 -11.63 1.38 -4.30
CA GLU A 75 -12.02 0.68 -3.09
C GLU A 75 -11.39 1.28 -1.84
N ILE A 76 -10.13 1.69 -1.93
CA ILE A 76 -9.46 2.36 -0.81
C ILE A 76 -10.15 3.68 -0.48
N LEU A 77 -10.50 4.46 -1.49
CA LEU A 77 -11.17 5.74 -1.26
C LEU A 77 -12.54 5.59 -0.62
N VAL A 78 -13.22 4.47 -0.90
CA VAL A 78 -14.50 4.17 -0.24
C VAL A 78 -14.29 3.71 1.20
N LEU A 79 -13.34 2.80 1.42
CA LEU A 79 -13.08 2.23 2.75
C LEU A 79 -12.41 3.20 3.70
N SER A 80 -11.52 4.02 3.18
CA SER A 80 -10.70 4.90 4.00
C SER A 80 -10.47 6.22 3.25
N PRO A 81 -11.50 7.10 3.23
CA PRO A 81 -11.43 8.31 2.41
C PRO A 81 -10.35 9.29 2.83
N GLU A 82 -9.83 9.17 4.05
CA GLU A 82 -8.77 10.04 4.54
C GLU A 82 -7.38 9.53 4.17
N THR A 83 -7.27 8.31 3.63
CA THR A 83 -5.98 7.76 3.23
C THR A 83 -5.46 8.49 2.00
N LYS A 84 -4.21 8.91 2.05
CA LYS A 84 -3.52 9.50 0.91
C LYS A 84 -2.90 8.40 0.06
N VAL A 85 -3.26 8.35 -1.20
CA VAL A 85 -2.74 7.35 -2.13
C VAL A 85 -1.78 8.01 -3.10
N ILE A 86 -0.59 7.45 -3.22
CA ILE A 86 0.46 7.91 -4.13
C ILE A 86 0.70 6.81 -5.16
N CYS A 87 0.50 7.12 -6.43
CA CYS A 87 0.69 6.16 -7.52
C CYS A 87 2.04 6.33 -8.19
#